data_ebeaae28d49d3f9f1b33843671f21201
#
_entry.id   ebeaae28d49d3f9f1b33843671f21201
#
_cell.length_a   1.000
_cell.length_b   1.000
_cell.length_c   1.000
_cell.angle_alpha   90.00
_cell.angle_beta   90.00
_cell.angle_gamma   90.00
#
_symmetry.space_group_name_H-M   'P 1'
#
loop_
_entity.id
_entity.type
_entity.pdbx_description
1 polymer ?
#
loop_
_entity_poly.entity_id
_entity_poly.type
_entity_poly.pdbx_seq_one_letter_code
_entity_poly.pdbx_strand_id
1 'polypeptide(L)'
;MTGCMALVFCVAALTAWIVSADAKELSITTIKEDPYTMSRGSELEGYCIDLITELSRKLVFKYKLHLVKDSKYGTMDSSGNWNGMIGEVIRGEADLAVAPLTLTAVREQFVDMSTPFMQTGIGFVLRKDTEESSFSLLSPFSTDMWVGVLIAFLLTGLCIFLVGRISPTEWAGPDTEEHSFTLLHSFWYITGALTLQGAGPHPKALSGRLVSAIWWLFAVLLLASYFGNFNSMLHSNNKHISIESFEDLANQDVIDYGTVESGSTMLFFKHSTNPLYQRIYQHMERKKSFVSSTQEGVRRAQEGNFAFIGEAVSLDLAVARYCDLCRSQEVIGMRAYSIAAPMGSPLVKNLTVAILQLSESGMLTHLRHKWWASSCAGADRAHNSEALQAHDLRGLFLLLGLGLGVGLLMALLELLSRARNQAKDGKKSCCSVLTSELNQRFGSKEESAEQDASDKSKA
;
A
#
# COMPACT_ATOMS: atom_id res chain seq x y z
N MET A 1 -57.96 -14.56 55.25
CA MET A 1 -57.19 -14.41 54.02
C MET A 1 -56.31 -13.12 53.94
N THR A 2 -56.50 -12.14 54.78
CA THR A 2 -55.80 -10.86 54.81
C THR A 2 -54.41 -10.91 55.43
N GLY A 3 -54.13 -11.88 56.35
CA GLY A 3 -52.75 -11.95 56.95
C GLY A 3 -51.68 -12.55 56.08
N CYS A 4 -52.05 -13.44 55.15
CA CYS A 4 -51.06 -14.09 54.25
C CYS A 4 -50.58 -13.17 53.15
N MET A 5 -51.43 -12.26 52.64
CA MET A 5 -51.06 -11.26 51.65
C MET A 5 -50.07 -10.19 52.19
N ALA A 6 -50.29 -9.79 53.49
CA ALA A 6 -49.36 -8.82 54.13
C ALA A 6 -47.98 -9.41 54.32
N LEU A 7 -47.83 -10.71 54.63
CA LEU A 7 -46.58 -11.39 54.81
C LEU A 7 -45.84 -11.54 53.48
N VAL A 8 -46.56 -11.81 52.38
CA VAL A 8 -45.95 -11.87 51.02
C VAL A 8 -45.51 -10.50 50.58
N PHE A 9 -46.22 -9.41 50.83
CA PHE A 9 -45.82 -8.06 50.56
C PHE A 9 -44.62 -7.61 51.42
N CYS A 10 -44.56 -7.99 52.70
CA CYS A 10 -43.39 -7.70 53.54
C CYS A 10 -42.14 -8.48 53.09
N VAL A 11 -42.30 -9.75 52.71
CA VAL A 11 -41.17 -10.54 52.17
C VAL A 11 -40.72 -10.00 50.81
N ALA A 12 -41.64 -9.63 49.94
CA ALA A 12 -41.33 -9.00 48.65
C ALA A 12 -40.69 -7.60 48.81
N ALA A 13 -41.15 -6.81 49.81
CA ALA A 13 -40.52 -5.52 50.12
C ALA A 13 -39.14 -5.69 50.78
N LEU A 14 -38.96 -6.70 51.66
CA LEU A 14 -37.65 -7.03 52.24
C LEU A 14 -36.68 -7.60 51.19
N THR A 15 -37.14 -8.44 50.25
CA THR A 15 -36.28 -8.91 49.16
C THR A 15 -35.96 -7.78 48.16
N ALA A 16 -36.92 -6.89 47.90
CA ALA A 16 -36.62 -5.68 47.08
C ALA A 16 -35.64 -4.73 47.79
N TRP A 17 -35.72 -4.64 49.13
CA TRP A 17 -34.79 -3.81 49.92
C TRP A 17 -33.40 -4.44 50.04
N ILE A 18 -33.31 -5.76 50.14
CA ILE A 18 -32.04 -6.52 50.12
C ILE A 18 -31.39 -6.50 48.74
N VAL A 19 -32.18 -6.48 47.65
CA VAL A 19 -31.67 -6.32 46.26
C VAL A 19 -31.27 -4.87 45.97
N SER A 20 -31.77 -3.90 46.71
CA SER A 20 -31.36 -2.48 46.67
C SER A 20 -30.15 -2.18 47.59
N ALA A 21 -29.51 -3.21 48.19
CA ALA A 21 -28.29 -3.02 48.94
C ALA A 21 -27.18 -2.54 47.98
N ASP A 22 -26.87 -1.28 48.09
CA ASP A 22 -25.73 -0.53 47.58
C ASP A 22 -24.83 -1.31 46.59
N ALA A 23 -25.17 -1.24 45.30
CA ALA A 23 -24.18 -1.53 44.26
C ALA A 23 -23.03 -0.57 44.52
N LYS A 24 -21.93 -1.05 45.12
CA LYS A 24 -20.73 -0.27 45.40
C LYS A 24 -20.34 0.45 44.11
N GLU A 25 -20.31 1.78 44.14
CA GLU A 25 -19.83 2.56 43.01
C GLU A 25 -18.32 2.44 42.95
N LEU A 26 -17.80 1.80 41.90
CA LEU A 26 -16.38 1.58 41.70
C LEU A 26 -15.70 2.86 41.14
N SER A 27 -14.63 3.29 41.76
CA SER A 27 -13.77 4.36 41.22
C SER A 27 -12.82 3.77 40.19
N ILE A 28 -12.90 4.26 38.95
CA ILE A 28 -12.07 3.77 37.85
C ILE A 28 -11.18 4.88 37.32
N THR A 29 -9.87 4.64 37.36
CA THR A 29 -8.88 5.54 36.76
C THR A 29 -8.59 5.16 35.31
N THR A 30 -8.45 6.15 34.45
CA THR A 30 -8.08 5.98 33.04
C THR A 30 -7.12 7.07 32.59
N ILE A 31 -6.52 6.89 31.43
CA ILE A 31 -5.61 7.88 30.81
C ILE A 31 -6.19 8.34 29.47
N LYS A 32 -6.00 9.63 29.17
CA LYS A 32 -6.43 10.20 27.89
C LYS A 32 -5.49 9.73 26.79
N GLU A 33 -5.94 8.79 25.99
CA GLU A 33 -5.21 8.27 24.83
C GLU A 33 -6.20 7.78 23.75
N ASP A 34 -6.01 8.29 22.56
CA ASP A 34 -6.85 7.99 21.40
C ASP A 34 -6.44 6.62 20.79
N PRO A 35 -7.39 5.71 20.46
CA PRO A 35 -8.86 5.81 20.55
C PRO A 35 -9.44 5.17 21.80
N TYR A 36 -8.62 4.92 22.83
CA TYR A 36 -9.03 4.19 24.03
C TYR A 36 -9.93 5.04 24.96
N THR A 37 -9.48 6.28 25.20
CA THR A 37 -10.23 7.25 26.03
C THR A 37 -10.00 8.65 25.46
N MET A 38 -11.03 9.23 24.91
CA MET A 38 -11.04 10.58 24.34
C MET A 38 -12.03 11.46 25.10
N SER A 39 -11.79 12.78 25.07
CA SER A 39 -12.70 13.75 25.64
C SER A 39 -13.54 14.39 24.54
N ARG A 40 -14.84 14.24 24.59
CA ARG A 40 -15.81 14.91 23.72
C ARG A 40 -16.63 15.90 24.56
N GLY A 41 -16.14 17.13 24.63
CA GLY A 41 -16.72 18.12 25.56
C GLY A 41 -16.47 17.73 27.00
N SER A 42 -17.55 17.51 27.78
CA SER A 42 -17.49 17.08 29.19
C SER A 42 -17.54 15.56 29.37
N GLU A 43 -17.83 14.80 28.33
CA GLU A 43 -17.97 13.35 28.42
C GLU A 43 -16.71 12.64 27.88
N LEU A 44 -16.42 11.47 28.45
CA LEU A 44 -15.37 10.58 27.97
C LEU A 44 -15.98 9.53 27.04
N GLU A 45 -15.35 9.34 25.88
CA GLU A 45 -15.72 8.30 24.92
C GLU A 45 -14.47 7.52 24.47
N GLY A 46 -14.64 6.33 23.95
CA GLY A 46 -13.53 5.52 23.45
C GLY A 46 -13.74 4.03 23.68
N TYR A 47 -12.79 3.24 23.17
CA TYR A 47 -12.82 1.79 23.29
C TYR A 47 -12.90 1.31 24.75
N CYS A 48 -12.08 1.89 25.65
CA CYS A 48 -12.08 1.53 27.07
C CYS A 48 -13.38 1.94 27.77
N ILE A 49 -14.01 3.02 27.35
CA ILE A 49 -15.29 3.48 27.91
C ILE A 49 -16.41 2.55 27.49
N ASP A 50 -16.47 2.16 26.22
CA ASP A 50 -17.41 1.15 25.74
C ASP A 50 -17.19 -0.20 26.44
N LEU A 51 -15.93 -0.64 26.58
CA LEU A 51 -15.59 -1.89 27.27
C LEU A 51 -16.08 -1.90 28.72
N ILE A 52 -15.82 -0.83 29.47
CA ILE A 52 -16.26 -0.78 30.88
C ILE A 52 -17.79 -0.69 31.01
N THR A 53 -18.46 -0.05 30.05
CA THR A 53 -19.93 -0.01 29.98
C THR A 53 -20.52 -1.41 29.80
N GLU A 54 -19.93 -2.21 28.89
CA GLU A 54 -20.35 -3.60 28.68
C GLU A 54 -20.06 -4.49 29.90
N LEU A 55 -18.90 -4.31 30.55
CA LEU A 55 -18.53 -5.01 31.77
C LEU A 55 -19.47 -4.63 32.93
N SER A 56 -19.78 -3.34 33.10
CA SER A 56 -20.69 -2.81 34.09
C SER A 56 -22.11 -3.42 33.93
N ARG A 57 -22.60 -3.52 32.68
CA ARG A 57 -23.88 -4.13 32.37
C ARG A 57 -23.91 -5.64 32.69
N LYS A 58 -22.80 -6.35 32.41
CA LYS A 58 -22.69 -7.78 32.64
C LYS A 58 -22.54 -8.16 34.12
N LEU A 59 -21.74 -7.40 34.85
CA LEU A 59 -21.44 -7.66 36.28
C LEU A 59 -22.33 -6.86 37.24
N VAL A 60 -23.20 -6.01 36.70
CA VAL A 60 -24.19 -5.22 37.45
C VAL A 60 -23.55 -4.35 38.54
N PHE A 61 -22.57 -3.52 38.17
CA PHE A 61 -21.96 -2.54 39.06
C PHE A 61 -22.10 -1.11 38.49
N LYS A 62 -22.07 -0.11 39.38
CA LYS A 62 -22.00 1.29 39.02
C LYS A 62 -20.52 1.74 39.10
N TYR A 63 -20.15 2.69 38.26
CA TYR A 63 -18.77 3.19 38.25
C TYR A 63 -18.70 4.70 38.04
N LYS A 64 -17.63 5.28 38.54
CA LYS A 64 -17.25 6.66 38.31
C LYS A 64 -15.86 6.72 37.67
N LEU A 65 -15.77 7.36 36.50
CA LEU A 65 -14.51 7.51 35.79
C LEU A 65 -13.81 8.81 36.18
N HIS A 66 -12.50 8.75 36.35
CA HIS A 66 -11.65 9.92 36.47
C HIS A 66 -10.35 9.72 35.67
N LEU A 67 -9.80 10.82 35.21
CA LEU A 67 -8.49 10.80 34.56
C LEU A 67 -7.39 10.80 35.61
N VAL A 68 -6.34 10.00 35.35
CA VAL A 68 -5.14 9.97 36.19
C VAL A 68 -4.50 11.36 36.26
N LYS A 69 -4.06 11.75 37.46
CA LYS A 69 -3.58 13.13 37.75
C LYS A 69 -2.28 13.49 37.05
N ASP A 70 -1.37 12.54 36.89
CA ASP A 70 -0.03 12.73 36.32
C ASP A 70 0.12 12.32 34.85
N SER A 71 -0.99 11.86 34.22
CA SER A 71 -1.01 11.38 32.83
C SER A 71 0.01 10.28 32.55
N LYS A 72 0.27 9.41 33.54
CA LYS A 72 1.20 8.28 33.41
C LYS A 72 0.47 6.94 33.58
N TYR A 73 0.98 5.92 32.90
CA TYR A 73 0.47 4.56 33.04
C TYR A 73 0.83 3.95 34.38
N GLY A 74 2.05 4.15 34.84
CA GLY A 74 2.60 3.63 36.07
C GLY A 74 3.96 2.95 35.87
N THR A 75 4.96 3.56 36.48
CA THR A 75 6.32 3.03 36.57
C THR A 75 6.79 3.18 38.03
N MET A 76 7.64 2.27 38.44
CA MET A 76 8.28 2.35 39.76
C MET A 76 9.49 3.29 39.67
N ASP A 77 9.59 4.22 40.61
CA ASP A 77 10.73 5.11 40.72
C ASP A 77 11.91 4.42 41.42
N SER A 78 13.04 5.10 41.51
CA SER A 78 14.23 4.58 42.19
C SER A 78 14.03 4.36 43.70
N SER A 79 12.98 4.94 44.27
CA SER A 79 12.60 4.81 45.70
C SER A 79 11.60 3.68 45.93
N GLY A 80 11.19 2.97 44.92
CA GLY A 80 10.21 1.87 45.02
C GLY A 80 8.75 2.33 45.00
N ASN A 81 8.44 3.63 44.76
CA ASN A 81 7.09 4.14 44.71
C ASN A 81 6.53 4.05 43.28
N TRP A 82 5.26 3.69 43.17
CA TRP A 82 4.54 3.64 41.90
C TRP A 82 3.83 4.97 41.63
N ASN A 83 4.04 5.50 40.43
CA ASN A 83 3.30 6.65 39.89
C ASN A 83 2.16 6.19 38.97
N GLY A 84 1.42 7.12 38.41
CA GLY A 84 0.38 6.87 37.40
C GLY A 84 -0.81 6.07 37.91
N MET A 85 -1.53 5.48 36.98
CA MET A 85 -2.74 4.66 37.26
C MET A 85 -2.44 3.48 38.19
N ILE A 86 -1.33 2.79 37.98
CA ILE A 86 -0.90 1.69 38.87
C ILE A 86 -0.70 2.21 40.29
N GLY A 87 -0.08 3.39 40.44
CA GLY A 87 0.09 4.01 41.76
C GLY A 87 -1.23 4.37 42.42
N GLU A 88 -2.21 4.88 41.67
CA GLU A 88 -3.55 5.18 42.20
C GLU A 88 -4.28 3.91 42.68
N VAL A 89 -4.16 2.80 41.94
CA VAL A 89 -4.72 1.50 42.36
C VAL A 89 -4.03 0.97 43.62
N ILE A 90 -2.70 1.01 43.70
CA ILE A 90 -1.93 0.54 44.88
C ILE A 90 -2.27 1.36 46.14
N ARG A 91 -2.44 2.69 45.98
CA ARG A 91 -2.81 3.57 47.12
C ARG A 91 -4.30 3.51 47.48
N GLY A 92 -5.12 2.76 46.72
CA GLY A 92 -6.56 2.66 46.94
C GLY A 92 -7.35 3.92 46.53
N GLU A 93 -6.76 4.81 45.73
CA GLU A 93 -7.44 5.97 45.16
C GLU A 93 -8.40 5.57 44.03
N ALA A 94 -8.15 4.44 43.38
CA ALA A 94 -8.99 3.79 42.37
C ALA A 94 -9.19 2.31 42.68
N ASP A 95 -10.40 1.78 42.43
CA ASP A 95 -10.73 0.35 42.51
C ASP A 95 -10.24 -0.41 41.27
N LEU A 96 -10.19 0.24 40.10
CA LEU A 96 -9.76 -0.34 38.82
C LEU A 96 -8.98 0.68 38.00
N ALA A 97 -8.01 0.19 37.21
CA ALA A 97 -7.38 0.97 36.13
C ALA A 97 -7.76 0.35 34.79
N VAL A 98 -8.46 1.11 33.94
CA VAL A 98 -8.94 0.68 32.63
C VAL A 98 -8.35 1.58 31.55
N ALA A 99 -7.36 1.06 30.85
CA ALA A 99 -6.60 1.76 29.80
C ALA A 99 -5.87 0.71 28.94
N PRO A 100 -5.15 1.08 27.87
CA PRO A 100 -4.23 0.18 27.16
C PRO A 100 -3.01 -0.14 28.03
N LEU A 101 -3.26 -0.78 29.15
CA LEU A 101 -2.25 -1.07 30.18
C LEU A 101 -1.59 -2.40 29.91
N THR A 102 -0.33 -2.35 29.49
CA THR A 102 0.44 -3.55 29.16
C THR A 102 0.62 -4.45 30.38
N LEU A 103 0.24 -5.71 30.25
CA LEU A 103 0.51 -6.77 31.23
C LEU A 103 2.03 -7.04 31.27
N THR A 104 2.64 -6.85 32.43
CA THR A 104 4.05 -7.11 32.66
C THR A 104 4.28 -7.81 34.00
N ALA A 105 5.31 -8.66 34.08
CA ALA A 105 5.65 -9.39 35.29
C ALA A 105 5.92 -8.46 36.50
N VAL A 106 6.49 -7.27 36.24
CA VAL A 106 6.76 -6.28 37.30
C VAL A 106 5.46 -5.69 37.86
N ARG A 107 4.47 -5.40 37.01
CA ARG A 107 3.18 -4.88 37.47
C ARG A 107 2.37 -5.93 38.23
N GLU A 108 2.37 -7.18 37.71
CA GLU A 108 1.66 -8.31 38.34
C GLU A 108 2.14 -8.64 39.77
N GLN A 109 3.33 -8.20 40.15
CA GLN A 109 3.82 -8.34 41.53
C GLN A 109 3.17 -7.35 42.51
N PHE A 110 2.55 -6.26 42.03
CA PHE A 110 2.01 -5.19 42.87
C PHE A 110 0.51 -4.98 42.71
N VAL A 111 -0.07 -5.41 41.60
CA VAL A 111 -1.52 -5.34 41.29
C VAL A 111 -1.97 -6.61 40.59
N ASP A 112 -3.17 -7.04 40.83
CA ASP A 112 -3.78 -8.15 40.10
C ASP A 112 -4.26 -7.67 38.74
N MET A 113 -3.92 -8.40 37.67
CA MET A 113 -4.34 -8.06 36.31
C MET A 113 -5.36 -9.07 35.79
N SER A 114 -6.37 -8.57 35.09
CA SER A 114 -7.37 -9.42 34.44
C SER A 114 -6.79 -10.19 33.27
N THR A 115 -7.57 -11.15 32.73
CA THR A 115 -7.29 -11.68 31.38
C THR A 115 -7.23 -10.52 30.35
N PRO A 116 -6.36 -10.60 29.35
CA PRO A 116 -6.25 -9.55 28.34
C PRO A 116 -7.54 -9.34 27.54
N PHE A 117 -7.93 -8.09 27.34
CA PHE A 117 -9.00 -7.70 26.45
C PHE A 117 -8.54 -7.36 25.03
N MET A 118 -7.22 -7.14 24.83
CA MET A 118 -6.62 -6.85 23.55
C MET A 118 -5.16 -7.36 23.52
N GLN A 119 -4.77 -7.93 22.37
CA GLN A 119 -3.39 -8.31 22.11
C GLN A 119 -2.76 -7.31 21.14
N THR A 120 -1.48 -7.02 21.35
CA THR A 120 -0.65 -6.13 20.56
C THR A 120 0.78 -6.67 20.50
N GLY A 121 1.62 -6.02 19.74
CA GLY A 121 3.07 -6.24 19.70
C GLY A 121 3.75 -4.95 19.30
N ILE A 122 5.04 -4.98 19.05
CA ILE A 122 5.81 -3.83 18.62
C ILE A 122 6.01 -3.93 17.12
N GLY A 123 5.65 -2.90 16.40
CA GLY A 123 5.91 -2.69 14.98
C GLY A 123 6.51 -1.31 14.75
N PHE A 124 6.63 -0.91 13.51
CA PHE A 124 6.99 0.46 13.15
C PHE A 124 6.12 0.95 11.99
N VAL A 125 6.00 2.25 11.88
CA VAL A 125 5.30 2.93 10.79
C VAL A 125 6.25 3.91 10.12
N LEU A 126 6.16 3.98 8.80
CA LEU A 126 6.92 4.91 7.98
C LEU A 126 6.05 5.43 6.82
N ARG A 127 6.49 6.50 6.17
CA ARG A 127 5.82 7.03 5.01
C ARG A 127 5.96 6.07 3.83
N LYS A 128 4.89 5.89 3.09
CA LYS A 128 4.92 5.14 1.81
C LYS A 128 5.83 5.87 0.83
N ASP A 129 6.86 5.19 0.33
CA ASP A 129 7.63 5.69 -0.78
C ASP A 129 6.76 5.64 -2.04
N THR A 130 6.27 6.77 -2.45
CA THR A 130 5.66 6.94 -3.77
C THR A 130 6.79 7.18 -4.78
N GLU A 131 7.57 6.16 -5.12
CA GLU A 131 8.37 6.23 -6.34
C GLU A 131 7.41 6.25 -7.53
N GLU A 132 7.21 7.42 -8.11
CA GLU A 132 6.60 7.57 -9.43
C GLU A 132 7.50 6.90 -10.46
N SER A 133 7.32 5.60 -10.69
CA SER A 133 8.02 4.91 -11.77
C SER A 133 7.46 5.40 -13.11
N SER A 134 8.07 6.43 -13.67
CA SER A 134 7.70 7.03 -14.95
C SER A 134 7.77 6.07 -16.16
N PHE A 135 8.31 4.87 -16.00
CA PHE A 135 8.49 3.85 -17.04
C PHE A 135 8.01 2.44 -16.62
N SER A 136 6.78 2.35 -16.15
CA SER A 136 6.22 1.05 -15.73
C SER A 136 6.05 0.03 -16.87
N LEU A 137 6.05 0.45 -18.15
CA LEU A 137 5.91 -0.44 -19.31
C LEU A 137 7.08 -1.41 -19.52
N LEU A 138 8.29 -1.07 -19.10
CA LEU A 138 9.44 -1.95 -19.21
C LEU A 138 9.63 -2.86 -17.97
N SER A 139 8.96 -2.52 -16.87
CA SER A 139 9.10 -3.21 -15.58
C SER A 139 8.65 -4.68 -15.54
N PRO A 140 7.65 -5.16 -16.36
CA PRO A 140 7.24 -6.55 -16.30
C PRO A 140 8.33 -7.56 -16.64
N PHE A 141 9.37 -7.13 -17.37
CA PHE A 141 10.52 -7.96 -17.69
C PHE A 141 11.82 -7.32 -17.20
N SER A 142 12.77 -8.16 -16.78
CA SER A 142 14.13 -7.73 -16.45
C SER A 142 14.89 -7.23 -17.69
N THR A 143 15.93 -6.46 -17.48
CA THR A 143 16.82 -6.01 -18.58
C THR A 143 17.38 -7.17 -19.39
N ASP A 144 17.74 -8.28 -18.74
CA ASP A 144 18.25 -9.48 -19.40
C ASP A 144 17.21 -10.12 -20.33
N MET A 145 15.94 -10.12 -19.91
CA MET A 145 14.82 -10.61 -20.75
C MET A 145 14.64 -9.72 -21.99
N TRP A 146 14.70 -8.40 -21.83
CA TRP A 146 14.61 -7.48 -22.99
C TRP A 146 15.75 -7.67 -23.98
N VAL A 147 17.00 -7.87 -23.48
CA VAL A 147 18.15 -8.19 -24.31
C VAL A 147 17.94 -9.54 -25.02
N GLY A 148 17.43 -10.54 -24.31
CA GLY A 148 17.08 -11.86 -24.91
C GLY A 148 16.06 -11.76 -26.03
N VAL A 149 14.99 -10.98 -25.83
CA VAL A 149 13.97 -10.72 -26.86
C VAL A 149 14.57 -10.01 -28.07
N LEU A 150 15.44 -9.01 -27.87
CA LEU A 150 16.15 -8.33 -28.97
C LEU A 150 17.03 -9.28 -29.78
N ILE A 151 17.80 -10.13 -29.10
CA ILE A 151 18.64 -11.14 -29.77
C ILE A 151 17.77 -12.12 -30.56
N ALA A 152 16.69 -12.64 -29.96
CA ALA A 152 15.76 -13.54 -30.63
C ALA A 152 15.13 -12.89 -31.87
N PHE A 153 14.74 -11.61 -31.78
CA PHE A 153 14.23 -10.82 -32.89
C PHE A 153 15.24 -10.72 -34.03
N LEU A 154 16.48 -10.32 -33.75
CA LEU A 154 17.54 -10.18 -34.74
C LEU A 154 17.87 -11.52 -35.42
N LEU A 155 17.99 -12.59 -34.63
CA LEU A 155 18.30 -13.92 -35.17
C LEU A 155 17.18 -14.46 -36.03
N THR A 156 15.91 -14.29 -35.61
CA THR A 156 14.76 -14.76 -36.42
C THR A 156 14.64 -13.98 -37.72
N GLY A 157 14.85 -12.64 -37.69
CA GLY A 157 14.84 -11.81 -38.90
C GLY A 157 15.91 -12.22 -39.90
N LEU A 158 17.11 -12.48 -39.42
CA LEU A 158 18.22 -12.98 -40.25
C LEU A 158 17.90 -14.39 -40.79
N CYS A 159 17.33 -15.27 -39.96
CA CYS A 159 16.93 -16.63 -40.38
C CYS A 159 15.88 -16.60 -41.50
N ILE A 160 14.82 -15.80 -41.37
CA ILE A 160 13.80 -15.65 -42.43
C ILE A 160 14.42 -15.08 -43.70
N PHE A 161 15.29 -14.10 -43.62
CA PHE A 161 16.00 -13.55 -44.75
C PHE A 161 16.84 -14.60 -45.45
N LEU A 162 17.65 -15.41 -44.70
CA LEU A 162 18.49 -16.46 -45.28
C LEU A 162 17.67 -17.58 -45.92
N VAL A 163 16.58 -18.01 -45.24
CA VAL A 163 15.67 -19.02 -45.77
C VAL A 163 15.02 -18.54 -47.07
N GLY A 164 14.58 -17.26 -47.10
CA GLY A 164 14.03 -16.65 -48.29
C GLY A 164 15.03 -16.52 -49.46
N ARG A 165 16.34 -16.44 -49.17
CA ARG A 165 17.38 -16.41 -50.21
C ARG A 165 17.82 -17.80 -50.68
N ILE A 166 17.86 -18.78 -49.78
CA ILE A 166 18.33 -20.15 -50.09
C ILE A 166 17.23 -21.00 -50.75
N SER A 167 15.97 -20.76 -50.41
CA SER A 167 14.87 -21.61 -50.85
C SER A 167 14.47 -21.39 -52.31
N PRO A 168 14.59 -22.35 -53.20
CA PRO A 168 14.22 -22.21 -54.61
C PRO A 168 12.70 -22.01 -54.81
N THR A 169 11.86 -22.43 -53.87
CA THR A 169 10.39 -22.32 -53.94
C THR A 169 9.91 -20.86 -53.69
N GLU A 170 10.71 -20.01 -53.04
CA GLU A 170 10.40 -18.61 -52.88
C GLU A 170 10.59 -17.81 -54.18
N TRP A 171 11.45 -18.30 -55.10
CA TRP A 171 11.76 -17.70 -56.40
C TRP A 171 10.89 -18.19 -57.55
N ALA A 172 10.08 -19.20 -57.34
CA ALA A 172 9.26 -19.81 -58.39
C ALA A 172 7.88 -19.15 -58.44
N GLY A 173 7.71 -18.13 -59.31
CA GLY A 173 6.40 -17.51 -59.56
C GLY A 173 6.48 -16.24 -60.42
N PRO A 174 5.43 -15.87 -61.15
CA PRO A 174 5.42 -14.68 -62.00
C PRO A 174 5.45 -13.34 -61.24
N ASP A 175 5.18 -13.35 -59.93
CA ASP A 175 5.13 -12.14 -59.05
C ASP A 175 6.42 -11.98 -58.21
N THR A 176 7.53 -12.45 -58.70
CA THR A 176 8.77 -12.55 -57.91
C THR A 176 9.50 -11.22 -57.62
N GLU A 177 9.23 -10.18 -58.41
CA GLU A 177 9.89 -8.86 -58.16
C GLU A 177 9.23 -8.08 -57.04
N GLU A 178 7.93 -8.24 -56.79
CA GLU A 178 7.15 -7.49 -55.80
C GLU A 178 7.19 -8.13 -54.40
N HIS A 179 7.61 -9.41 -54.28
CA HIS A 179 7.50 -10.21 -53.07
C HIS A 179 8.83 -10.78 -52.57
N SER A 180 9.98 -10.25 -53.00
CA SER A 180 11.27 -10.72 -52.52
C SER A 180 11.48 -10.33 -51.05
N PHE A 181 11.74 -11.34 -50.18
CA PHE A 181 12.13 -11.09 -48.80
C PHE A 181 13.52 -10.40 -48.77
N THR A 182 13.49 -9.07 -48.81
CA THR A 182 14.65 -8.25 -48.50
C THR A 182 14.85 -8.27 -46.97
N LEU A 183 16.05 -7.91 -46.52
CA LEU A 183 16.36 -7.84 -45.09
C LEU A 183 15.31 -6.98 -44.33
N LEU A 184 14.96 -5.83 -44.90
CA LEU A 184 13.98 -4.91 -44.31
C LEU A 184 12.56 -5.53 -44.24
N HIS A 185 12.12 -6.21 -45.30
CA HIS A 185 10.83 -6.91 -45.33
C HIS A 185 10.79 -8.07 -44.32
N SER A 186 11.89 -8.79 -44.12
CA SER A 186 11.97 -9.84 -43.11
C SER A 186 11.80 -9.30 -41.70
N PHE A 187 12.46 -8.18 -41.37
CA PHE A 187 12.29 -7.50 -40.08
C PHE A 187 10.89 -6.91 -39.91
N TRP A 188 10.31 -6.35 -40.97
CA TRP A 188 8.93 -5.85 -40.95
C TRP A 188 7.93 -6.99 -40.67
N TYR A 189 8.08 -8.12 -41.32
CA TYR A 189 7.26 -9.31 -41.13
C TYR A 189 7.29 -9.80 -39.68
N ILE A 190 8.48 -9.99 -39.10
CA ILE A 190 8.58 -10.46 -37.72
C ILE A 190 8.10 -9.42 -36.70
N THR A 191 8.21 -8.11 -37.00
CA THR A 191 7.62 -7.06 -36.17
C THR A 191 6.10 -7.16 -36.15
N GLY A 192 5.47 -7.30 -37.32
CA GLY A 192 4.03 -7.51 -37.43
C GLY A 192 3.56 -8.82 -36.75
N ALA A 193 4.37 -9.89 -36.84
CA ALA A 193 4.06 -11.14 -36.16
C ALA A 193 4.21 -11.01 -34.62
N LEU A 194 5.20 -10.26 -34.12
CA LEU A 194 5.39 -9.99 -32.69
C LEU A 194 4.19 -9.20 -32.10
N THR A 195 3.67 -8.25 -32.86
CA THR A 195 2.50 -7.44 -32.45
C THR A 195 1.15 -8.13 -32.77
N LEU A 196 1.13 -9.38 -33.22
CA LEU A 196 -0.04 -10.16 -33.60
C LEU A 196 -0.87 -9.53 -34.71
N GLN A 197 -0.31 -8.61 -35.50
CA GLN A 197 -1.04 -7.90 -36.58
C GLN A 197 -1.08 -8.68 -37.91
N GLY A 198 -0.19 -9.68 -38.10
CA GLY A 198 -0.08 -10.39 -39.36
C GLY A 198 0.32 -9.44 -40.49
N ALA A 199 1.59 -9.17 -40.65
CA ALA A 199 2.06 -8.21 -41.64
C ALA A 199 2.61 -8.91 -42.90
N GLY A 200 2.17 -8.44 -44.04
CA GLY A 200 2.82 -8.63 -45.33
C GLY A 200 2.76 -10.01 -45.97
N PRO A 201 3.54 -10.26 -47.00
CA PRO A 201 3.56 -11.52 -47.72
C PRO A 201 4.07 -12.65 -46.83
N HIS A 202 3.31 -13.75 -46.76
CA HIS A 202 3.71 -14.94 -46.00
C HIS A 202 4.75 -15.74 -46.80
N PRO A 203 5.72 -16.41 -46.11
CA PRO A 203 6.68 -17.31 -46.76
C PRO A 203 5.94 -18.40 -47.52
N LYS A 204 6.33 -18.63 -48.79
CA LYS A 204 5.77 -19.68 -49.64
C LYS A 204 6.40 -21.03 -49.32
N ALA A 205 7.69 -21.05 -49.03
CA ALA A 205 8.47 -22.25 -48.71
C ALA A 205 8.08 -22.88 -47.36
N LEU A 206 8.08 -24.22 -47.29
CA LEU A 206 7.79 -24.94 -46.08
C LEU A 206 8.76 -24.59 -44.92
N SER A 207 10.04 -24.40 -45.25
CA SER A 207 11.07 -23.97 -44.29
C SER A 207 10.78 -22.60 -43.67
N GLY A 208 10.38 -21.65 -44.51
CA GLY A 208 9.99 -20.31 -44.05
C GLY A 208 8.72 -20.33 -43.15
N ARG A 209 7.74 -21.16 -43.54
CA ARG A 209 6.51 -21.36 -42.74
C ARG A 209 6.79 -22.00 -41.38
N LEU A 210 7.74 -22.93 -41.31
CA LEU A 210 8.15 -23.55 -40.01
C LEU A 210 8.78 -22.53 -39.08
N VAL A 211 9.71 -21.71 -39.59
CA VAL A 211 10.37 -20.66 -38.81
C VAL A 211 9.31 -19.63 -38.32
N SER A 212 8.38 -19.26 -39.21
CA SER A 212 7.29 -18.33 -38.86
C SER A 212 6.37 -18.93 -37.78
N ALA A 213 6.01 -20.19 -37.85
CA ALA A 213 5.17 -20.87 -36.86
C ALA A 213 5.81 -20.91 -35.48
N ILE A 214 7.12 -21.20 -35.42
CA ILE A 214 7.89 -21.18 -34.16
C ILE A 214 7.94 -19.74 -33.59
N TRP A 215 8.16 -18.73 -34.44
CA TRP A 215 8.16 -17.33 -34.03
C TRP A 215 6.80 -16.88 -33.51
N TRP A 216 5.69 -17.28 -34.15
CA TRP A 216 4.35 -16.97 -33.67
C TRP A 216 4.07 -17.59 -32.31
N LEU A 217 4.43 -18.85 -32.11
CA LEU A 217 4.30 -19.51 -30.82
C LEU A 217 5.10 -18.78 -29.73
N PHE A 218 6.36 -18.41 -30.04
CA PHE A 218 7.20 -17.62 -29.14
C PHE A 218 6.55 -16.26 -28.81
N ALA A 219 6.05 -15.54 -29.81
CA ALA A 219 5.41 -14.24 -29.63
C ALA A 219 4.15 -14.34 -28.73
N VAL A 220 3.31 -15.35 -28.92
CA VAL A 220 2.12 -15.56 -28.09
C VAL A 220 2.50 -15.86 -26.64
N LEU A 221 3.48 -16.74 -26.40
CA LEU A 221 3.94 -17.05 -25.05
C LEU A 221 4.61 -15.86 -24.37
N LEU A 222 5.38 -15.06 -25.12
CA LEU A 222 6.01 -13.84 -24.62
C LEU A 222 4.96 -12.82 -24.19
N LEU A 223 3.95 -12.58 -25.03
CA LEU A 223 2.85 -11.65 -24.72
C LEU A 223 2.03 -12.13 -23.52
N ALA A 224 1.71 -13.43 -23.45
CA ALA A 224 0.99 -14.00 -22.30
C ALA A 224 1.79 -13.80 -21.00
N SER A 225 3.10 -14.03 -21.03
CA SER A 225 3.99 -13.81 -19.88
C SER A 225 4.09 -12.32 -19.51
N TYR A 226 4.16 -11.43 -20.50
CA TYR A 226 4.17 -9.99 -20.27
C TYR A 226 2.89 -9.51 -19.58
N PHE A 227 1.71 -9.90 -20.10
CA PHE A 227 0.44 -9.52 -19.51
C PHE A 227 0.23 -10.13 -18.12
N GLY A 228 0.67 -11.37 -17.90
CA GLY A 228 0.62 -12.02 -16.59
C GLY A 228 1.44 -11.25 -15.54
N ASN A 229 2.68 -10.92 -15.86
CA ASN A 229 3.56 -10.14 -14.98
C ASN A 229 3.07 -8.70 -14.81
N PHE A 230 2.59 -8.05 -15.86
CA PHE A 230 2.05 -6.70 -15.81
C PHE A 230 0.81 -6.62 -14.89
N ASN A 231 -0.12 -7.58 -15.01
CA ASN A 231 -1.28 -7.66 -14.14
C ASN A 231 -0.89 -7.91 -12.68
N SER A 232 0.05 -8.83 -12.43
CA SER A 232 0.59 -9.08 -11.10
C SER A 232 1.22 -7.82 -10.50
N MET A 233 1.94 -7.05 -11.30
CA MET A 233 2.61 -5.83 -10.89
C MET A 233 1.60 -4.71 -10.57
N LEU A 234 0.54 -4.54 -11.37
CA LEU A 234 -0.54 -3.58 -11.08
C LEU A 234 -1.21 -3.89 -9.73
N HIS A 235 -1.37 -5.17 -9.38
CA HIS A 235 -1.94 -5.59 -8.10
C HIS A 235 -0.91 -5.52 -6.95
N SER A 236 0.38 -5.55 -7.24
CA SER A 236 1.48 -5.53 -6.25
C SER A 236 1.98 -4.11 -5.93
N ASN A 237 1.67 -3.09 -6.73
CA ASN A 237 2.14 -1.71 -6.53
C ASN A 237 1.75 -1.05 -5.18
N ASN A 238 0.99 -1.76 -4.34
CA ASN A 238 0.69 -1.34 -2.98
C ASN A 238 1.75 -1.77 -1.93
N LYS A 239 2.91 -2.33 -2.32
CA LYS A 239 3.83 -3.00 -1.37
C LYS A 239 5.32 -2.78 -1.61
N HIS A 240 5.78 -1.62 -2.02
CA HIS A 240 7.21 -1.34 -1.91
C HIS A 240 7.52 -0.48 -0.69
N ILE A 241 7.58 -1.15 0.47
CA ILE A 241 8.39 -0.69 1.59
C ILE A 241 9.73 -1.41 1.43
N SER A 242 10.78 -0.68 1.17
CA SER A 242 12.13 -1.24 1.15
C SER A 242 12.59 -1.75 2.53
N ILE A 243 11.84 -1.40 3.59
CA ILE A 243 12.09 -1.76 4.99
C ILE A 243 10.86 -2.51 5.53
N GLU A 244 10.91 -3.83 5.56
CA GLU A 244 9.79 -4.67 6.00
C GLU A 244 10.01 -5.26 7.40
N SER A 245 11.27 -5.42 7.80
CA SER A 245 11.67 -6.06 9.05
C SER A 245 12.47 -5.13 9.98
N PHE A 246 12.54 -5.48 11.26
CA PHE A 246 13.42 -4.78 12.21
C PHE A 246 14.89 -4.98 11.88
N GLU A 247 15.25 -6.05 11.20
CA GLU A 247 16.61 -6.28 10.73
C GLU A 247 16.98 -5.30 9.61
N ASP A 248 16.08 -5.09 8.64
CA ASP A 248 16.26 -4.09 7.58
C ASP A 248 16.39 -2.69 8.18
N LEU A 249 15.50 -2.37 9.14
CA LEU A 249 15.52 -1.09 9.85
C LEU A 249 16.84 -0.85 10.58
N ALA A 250 17.42 -1.88 11.19
CA ALA A 250 18.68 -1.77 11.92
C ALA A 250 19.93 -1.77 11.03
N ASN A 251 19.84 -2.26 9.79
CA ASN A 251 20.97 -2.36 8.85
C ASN A 251 21.10 -1.13 7.92
N GLN A 252 20.15 -0.20 7.97
CA GLN A 252 20.20 1.04 7.20
C GLN A 252 20.49 2.26 8.09
N ASP A 253 21.09 3.32 7.50
CA ASP A 253 21.43 4.58 8.17
C ASP A 253 20.73 5.80 7.54
N VAL A 254 19.85 5.57 6.54
CA VAL A 254 19.21 6.64 5.76
C VAL A 254 18.01 7.21 6.52
N ILE A 255 17.19 6.33 7.14
CA ILE A 255 15.99 6.70 7.88
C ILE A 255 16.29 6.60 9.37
N ASP A 256 16.12 7.69 10.09
CA ASP A 256 16.19 7.68 11.54
C ASP A 256 14.93 7.01 12.11
N TYR A 257 15.06 6.37 13.25
CA TYR A 257 13.93 5.73 13.91
C TYR A 257 13.95 5.97 15.41
N GLY A 258 12.77 5.95 16.01
CA GLY A 258 12.61 6.22 17.43
C GLY A 258 11.29 5.73 18.02
N THR A 259 11.20 5.75 19.33
CA THR A 259 10.02 5.36 20.11
C THR A 259 9.72 6.41 21.18
N VAL A 260 8.57 6.27 21.85
CA VAL A 260 8.19 7.17 22.95
C VAL A 260 9.17 7.02 24.11
N GLU A 261 9.65 8.16 24.61
CA GLU A 261 10.53 8.21 25.78
C GLU A 261 9.82 7.68 27.02
N SER A 262 10.53 6.88 27.82
CA SER A 262 10.01 6.28 29.07
C SER A 262 8.81 5.32 28.88
N GLY A 263 8.52 4.90 27.65
CA GLY A 263 7.46 3.93 27.34
C GLY A 263 7.89 2.47 27.52
N SER A 264 6.91 1.57 27.58
CA SER A 264 7.14 0.12 27.67
C SER A 264 7.94 -0.43 26.47
N THR A 265 7.78 0.20 25.29
CA THR A 265 8.51 -0.16 24.07
C THR A 265 9.99 0.19 24.19
N MET A 266 10.33 1.38 24.71
CA MET A 266 11.74 1.73 24.98
C MET A 266 12.38 0.77 25.96
N LEU A 267 11.69 0.44 27.07
CA LEU A 267 12.19 -0.49 28.08
C LEU A 267 12.40 -1.91 27.51
N PHE A 268 11.57 -2.34 26.58
CA PHE A 268 11.74 -3.61 25.89
C PHE A 268 13.08 -3.67 25.13
N PHE A 269 13.41 -2.66 24.34
CA PHE A 269 14.66 -2.61 23.60
C PHE A 269 15.86 -2.45 24.55
N LYS A 270 15.72 -1.64 25.60
CA LYS A 270 16.77 -1.38 26.59
C LYS A 270 17.19 -2.63 27.37
N HIS A 271 16.21 -3.45 27.77
CA HIS A 271 16.47 -4.66 28.60
C HIS A 271 16.58 -5.95 27.80
N SER A 272 16.48 -5.86 26.46
CA SER A 272 16.57 -7.04 25.61
C SER A 272 17.97 -7.62 25.61
N THR A 273 18.07 -8.96 25.63
CA THR A 273 19.30 -9.72 25.43
C THR A 273 19.62 -9.98 23.95
N ASN A 274 18.68 -9.70 23.03
CA ASN A 274 18.87 -9.89 21.61
C ASN A 274 19.79 -8.80 21.05
N PRO A 275 20.90 -9.16 20.37
CA PRO A 275 21.87 -8.20 19.84
C PRO A 275 21.27 -7.23 18.82
N LEU A 276 20.27 -7.67 18.02
CA LEU A 276 19.55 -6.81 17.10
C LEU A 276 18.80 -5.68 17.83
N TYR A 277 18.06 -6.03 18.90
CA TYR A 277 17.27 -5.06 19.65
C TYR A 277 18.15 -4.10 20.47
N GLN A 278 19.28 -4.59 20.97
CA GLN A 278 20.28 -3.73 21.61
C GLN A 278 20.88 -2.72 20.62
N ARG A 279 21.17 -3.13 19.39
CA ARG A 279 21.67 -2.22 18.33
C ARG A 279 20.64 -1.15 18.00
N ILE A 280 19.35 -1.52 17.90
CA ILE A 280 18.25 -0.58 17.70
C ILE A 280 18.20 0.44 18.85
N TYR A 281 18.28 -0.01 20.12
CA TYR A 281 18.28 0.88 21.27
C TYR A 281 19.48 1.83 21.26
N GLN A 282 20.70 1.33 21.03
CA GLN A 282 21.92 2.12 20.96
C GLN A 282 21.88 3.18 19.85
N HIS A 283 21.28 2.85 18.70
CA HIS A 283 21.06 3.82 17.64
C HIS A 283 20.14 4.94 18.09
N MET A 284 18.96 4.61 18.67
CA MET A 284 18.00 5.60 19.18
C MET A 284 18.63 6.48 20.27
N GLU A 285 19.44 5.91 21.17
CA GLU A 285 20.11 6.65 22.24
C GLU A 285 21.20 7.60 21.70
N ARG A 286 22.02 7.11 20.75
CA ARG A 286 23.07 7.91 20.09
C ARG A 286 22.51 9.08 19.30
N LYS A 287 21.41 8.85 18.55
CA LYS A 287 20.74 9.86 17.71
C LYS A 287 19.78 10.75 18.53
N LYS A 288 19.49 10.41 19.78
CA LYS A 288 18.47 11.07 20.61
C LYS A 288 17.12 11.19 19.89
N SER A 289 16.73 10.12 19.23
CA SER A 289 15.55 10.06 18.36
C SER A 289 14.27 9.68 19.10
N PHE A 290 14.27 9.73 20.43
CA PHE A 290 13.05 9.53 21.21
C PHE A 290 12.04 10.68 21.00
N VAL A 291 10.76 10.32 21.08
CA VAL A 291 9.65 11.27 20.93
C VAL A 291 8.86 11.38 22.24
N SER A 292 8.21 12.52 22.45
CA SER A 292 7.44 12.79 23.66
C SER A 292 6.10 12.05 23.72
N SER A 293 5.49 11.75 22.55
CA SER A 293 4.19 11.10 22.45
C SER A 293 4.04 10.32 21.17
N THR A 294 3.07 9.40 21.13
CA THR A 294 2.69 8.63 19.93
C THR A 294 2.29 9.56 18.78
N GLN A 295 1.56 10.63 19.07
CA GLN A 295 1.14 11.60 18.05
C GLN A 295 2.32 12.32 17.39
N GLU A 296 3.32 12.70 18.18
CA GLU A 296 4.54 13.30 17.67
C GLU A 296 5.35 12.34 16.82
N GLY A 297 5.43 11.06 17.24
CA GLY A 297 6.08 10.00 16.46
C GLY A 297 5.43 9.77 15.10
N VAL A 298 4.11 9.68 15.08
CA VAL A 298 3.33 9.54 13.84
C VAL A 298 3.49 10.76 12.92
N ARG A 299 3.46 11.98 13.48
CA ARG A 299 3.68 13.22 12.71
C ARG A 299 5.06 13.23 12.06
N ARG A 300 6.11 12.88 12.80
CA ARG A 300 7.47 12.79 12.24
C ARG A 300 7.60 11.72 11.16
N ALA A 301 6.90 10.59 11.32
CA ALA A 301 6.85 9.56 10.27
C ALA A 301 6.17 10.07 8.98
N GLN A 302 5.11 10.90 9.09
CA GLN A 302 4.46 11.53 7.93
C GLN A 302 5.35 12.54 7.19
N GLU A 303 6.22 13.24 7.91
CA GLU A 303 7.18 14.17 7.31
C GLU A 303 8.22 13.46 6.43
N GLY A 304 8.36 12.13 6.57
CA GLY A 304 9.35 11.30 5.88
C GLY A 304 10.69 11.24 6.63
N ASN A 305 11.58 10.37 6.17
CA ASN A 305 12.91 10.14 6.76
C ASN A 305 12.93 9.72 8.24
N PHE A 306 11.78 9.27 8.77
CA PHE A 306 11.65 8.80 10.13
C PHE A 306 10.71 7.60 10.21
N ALA A 307 11.15 6.53 10.90
CA ALA A 307 10.31 5.39 11.24
C ALA A 307 9.93 5.45 12.73
N PHE A 308 8.64 5.52 13.01
CA PHE A 308 8.15 5.52 14.38
C PHE A 308 7.90 4.09 14.86
N ILE A 309 8.62 3.66 15.90
CA ILE A 309 8.47 2.35 16.54
C ILE A 309 7.46 2.48 17.68
N GLY A 310 6.40 1.70 17.63
CA GLY A 310 5.32 1.75 18.61
C GLY A 310 4.53 0.45 18.71
N GLU A 311 3.46 0.49 19.47
CA GLU A 311 2.57 -0.66 19.60
C GLU A 311 1.71 -0.82 18.35
N ALA A 312 1.65 -2.04 17.82
CA ALA A 312 1.03 -2.35 16.53
C ALA A 312 -0.43 -1.84 16.42
N VAL A 313 -1.20 -1.95 17.50
CA VAL A 313 -2.60 -1.49 17.53
C VAL A 313 -2.70 0.03 17.39
N SER A 314 -1.80 0.80 18.00
CA SER A 314 -1.73 2.26 17.85
C SER A 314 -1.25 2.66 16.45
N LEU A 315 -0.32 1.89 15.89
CA LEU A 315 0.15 2.09 14.52
C LEU A 315 -0.92 1.75 13.47
N ASP A 316 -1.74 0.70 13.72
CA ASP A 316 -2.90 0.37 12.87
C ASP A 316 -3.88 1.55 12.79
N LEU A 317 -4.10 2.25 13.90
CA LEU A 317 -4.92 3.46 13.91
C LEU A 317 -4.29 4.60 13.11
N ALA A 318 -2.96 4.80 13.24
CA ALA A 318 -2.26 5.82 12.46
C ALA A 318 -2.39 5.56 10.95
N VAL A 319 -2.18 4.32 10.50
CA VAL A 319 -2.36 3.91 9.10
C VAL A 319 -3.82 4.02 8.65
N ALA A 320 -4.78 3.75 9.55
CA ALA A 320 -6.20 3.90 9.25
C ALA A 320 -6.63 5.36 9.03
N ARG A 321 -5.93 6.33 9.66
CA ARG A 321 -6.21 7.77 9.54
C ARG A 321 -5.40 8.45 8.45
N TYR A 322 -4.16 8.04 8.27
CA TYR A 322 -3.20 8.66 7.36
C TYR A 322 -2.80 7.68 6.26
N CYS A 323 -3.33 7.88 5.07
CA CYS A 323 -3.21 6.96 3.95
C CYS A 323 -1.81 6.93 3.33
N ASP A 324 -0.99 7.91 3.64
CA ASP A 324 0.41 8.03 3.24
C ASP A 324 1.38 7.23 4.12
N LEU A 325 0.87 6.63 5.21
CA LEU A 325 1.65 5.78 6.10
C LEU A 325 1.44 4.29 5.78
N CYS A 326 2.48 3.51 6.07
CA CYS A 326 2.44 2.05 6.04
C CYS A 326 3.10 1.49 7.30
N ARG A 327 2.55 0.37 7.79
CA ARG A 327 3.08 -0.34 8.94
C ARG A 327 3.93 -1.53 8.49
N SER A 328 5.00 -1.83 9.25
CA SER A 328 5.78 -3.06 9.10
C SER A 328 4.88 -4.31 9.12
N GLN A 329 5.22 -5.31 8.33
CA GLN A 329 4.54 -6.61 8.40
C GLN A 329 4.99 -7.37 9.63
N GLU A 330 6.26 -7.23 10.01
CA GLU A 330 6.83 -7.85 11.19
C GLU A 330 6.30 -7.17 12.47
N VAL A 331 5.88 -8.01 13.44
CA VAL A 331 5.46 -7.60 14.78
C VAL A 331 6.25 -8.43 15.77
N ILE A 332 7.00 -7.78 16.66
CA ILE A 332 7.84 -8.41 17.66
C ILE A 332 7.29 -8.16 19.06
N GLY A 333 7.79 -8.92 20.05
CA GLY A 333 7.51 -8.68 21.47
C GLY A 333 6.01 -8.65 21.77
N MET A 334 5.28 -9.71 21.41
CA MET A 334 3.82 -9.81 21.65
C MET A 334 3.48 -9.44 23.09
N ARG A 335 2.48 -8.60 23.24
CA ARG A 335 2.00 -8.02 24.49
C ARG A 335 0.48 -8.03 24.56
N ALA A 336 -0.02 -7.77 25.75
CA ALA A 336 -1.45 -7.77 25.98
C ALA A 336 -1.85 -6.61 26.89
N TYR A 337 -3.02 -6.05 26.67
CA TYR A 337 -3.61 -5.05 27.55
C TYR A 337 -4.64 -5.70 28.48
N SER A 338 -4.54 -5.36 29.76
CA SER A 338 -5.37 -5.90 30.82
C SER A 338 -5.86 -4.79 31.75
N ILE A 339 -6.91 -5.08 32.50
CA ILE A 339 -7.45 -4.20 33.54
C ILE A 339 -6.72 -4.52 34.83
N ALA A 340 -6.21 -3.48 35.52
CA ALA A 340 -5.57 -3.67 36.82
C ALA A 340 -6.52 -3.38 37.97
N ALA A 341 -6.40 -4.16 39.03
CA ALA A 341 -7.12 -4.03 40.30
C ALA A 341 -6.17 -4.18 41.48
N PRO A 342 -6.54 -3.76 42.69
CA PRO A 342 -5.73 -3.99 43.88
C PRO A 342 -5.48 -5.48 44.11
N MET A 343 -4.30 -5.80 44.64
CA MET A 343 -3.91 -7.18 44.91
C MET A 343 -4.92 -7.89 45.83
N GLY A 344 -5.29 -9.12 45.52
CA GLY A 344 -6.30 -9.91 46.22
C GLY A 344 -7.74 -9.48 45.95
N SER A 345 -8.02 -8.65 44.96
CA SER A 345 -9.39 -8.21 44.65
C SER A 345 -10.24 -9.35 44.08
N PRO A 346 -11.40 -9.63 44.66
CA PRO A 346 -12.35 -10.64 44.15
C PRO A 346 -12.92 -10.24 42.77
N LEU A 347 -12.83 -8.97 42.39
CA LEU A 347 -13.30 -8.44 41.10
C LEU A 347 -12.55 -9.00 39.91
N VAL A 348 -11.26 -9.29 40.08
CA VAL A 348 -10.39 -9.72 38.95
C VAL A 348 -10.88 -11.01 38.31
N LYS A 349 -11.31 -11.98 39.12
CA LYS A 349 -11.84 -13.24 38.60
C LYS A 349 -13.16 -13.02 37.82
N ASN A 350 -14.05 -12.18 38.34
CA ASN A 350 -15.32 -11.87 37.70
C ASN A 350 -15.07 -11.08 36.39
N LEU A 351 -14.17 -10.11 36.41
CA LEU A 351 -13.75 -9.36 35.22
C LEU A 351 -13.14 -10.29 34.16
N THR A 352 -12.26 -11.19 34.56
CA THR A 352 -11.66 -12.20 33.67
C THR A 352 -12.71 -13.04 32.97
N VAL A 353 -13.70 -13.59 33.72
CA VAL A 353 -14.78 -14.37 33.13
C VAL A 353 -15.63 -13.52 32.19
N ALA A 354 -15.96 -12.28 32.56
CA ALA A 354 -16.75 -11.38 31.74
C ALA A 354 -16.02 -10.99 30.44
N ILE A 355 -14.71 -10.72 30.50
CA ILE A 355 -13.88 -10.42 29.31
C ILE A 355 -13.83 -11.62 28.36
N LEU A 356 -13.65 -12.85 28.89
CA LEU A 356 -13.68 -14.07 28.06
C LEU A 356 -15.05 -14.23 27.36
N GLN A 357 -16.14 -14.03 28.07
CA GLN A 357 -17.47 -14.08 27.47
C GLN A 357 -17.70 -12.98 26.41
N LEU A 358 -17.15 -11.78 26.59
CA LEU A 358 -17.20 -10.73 25.59
C LEU A 358 -16.35 -11.09 24.36
N SER A 359 -15.23 -11.77 24.57
CA SER A 359 -14.40 -12.29 23.50
C SER A 359 -15.12 -13.38 22.69
N GLU A 360 -15.69 -14.37 23.37
CA GLU A 360 -16.43 -15.49 22.76
C GLU A 360 -17.67 -15.01 21.99
N SER A 361 -18.36 -13.99 22.50
CA SER A 361 -19.52 -13.38 21.80
C SER A 361 -19.14 -12.50 20.62
N GLY A 362 -17.84 -12.27 20.36
CA GLY A 362 -17.35 -11.37 19.31
C GLY A 362 -17.51 -9.88 19.62
N MET A 363 -17.95 -9.51 20.83
CA MET A 363 -18.16 -8.11 21.22
C MET A 363 -16.85 -7.31 21.22
N LEU A 364 -15.73 -7.88 21.69
CA LEU A 364 -14.43 -7.21 21.66
C LEU A 364 -13.99 -6.91 20.23
N THR A 365 -14.26 -7.81 19.30
CA THR A 365 -13.98 -7.60 17.86
C THR A 365 -14.86 -6.49 17.29
N HIS A 366 -16.15 -6.46 17.65
CA HIS A 366 -17.07 -5.41 17.24
C HIS A 366 -16.62 -4.03 17.74
N LEU A 367 -16.23 -3.91 19.02
CA LEU A 367 -15.69 -2.67 19.58
C LEU A 367 -14.40 -2.23 18.89
N ARG A 368 -13.53 -3.19 18.58
CA ARG A 368 -12.31 -2.87 17.80
C ARG A 368 -12.65 -2.32 16.43
N HIS A 369 -13.54 -2.94 15.67
CA HIS A 369 -13.97 -2.43 14.38
C HIS A 369 -14.62 -1.04 14.46
N LYS A 370 -15.40 -0.77 15.52
CA LYS A 370 -16.00 0.55 15.75
C LYS A 370 -14.96 1.65 15.87
N TRP A 371 -13.89 1.42 16.64
CA TRP A 371 -12.91 2.46 16.99
C TRP A 371 -11.69 2.51 16.05
N TRP A 372 -11.40 1.43 15.33
CA TRP A 372 -10.35 1.35 14.30
C TRP A 372 -10.94 1.37 12.88
N ALA A 373 -12.07 2.03 12.68
CA ALA A 373 -12.61 2.23 11.34
C ALA A 373 -11.63 3.05 10.49
N SER A 374 -11.22 2.49 9.35
CA SER A 374 -10.27 3.15 8.46
C SER A 374 -10.97 4.24 7.64
N SER A 375 -10.46 5.46 7.74
CA SER A 375 -10.81 6.53 6.81
C SER A 375 -10.26 6.29 5.41
N CYS A 376 -9.20 5.47 5.32
CA CYS A 376 -8.52 5.10 4.08
C CYS A 376 -9.15 3.89 3.38
N ALA A 377 -10.03 3.11 4.06
CA ALA A 377 -10.68 1.95 3.45
C ALA A 377 -11.57 2.30 2.26
N GLY A 378 -12.04 3.56 2.17
CA GLY A 378 -12.71 4.10 0.99
C GLY A 378 -11.73 4.41 -0.15
N ALA A 379 -10.57 4.93 0.15
CA ALA A 379 -9.51 5.23 -0.81
C ALA A 379 -8.89 3.94 -1.39
N ASP A 380 -8.61 2.94 -0.55
CA ASP A 380 -8.07 1.65 -1.01
C ASP A 380 -9.10 0.84 -1.82
N ARG A 381 -10.40 0.93 -1.52
CA ARG A 381 -11.47 0.34 -2.34
C ARG A 381 -11.71 1.10 -3.63
N ALA A 382 -11.59 2.42 -3.63
CA ALA A 382 -11.63 3.24 -4.81
C ALA A 382 -10.41 2.95 -5.70
N HIS A 383 -9.21 2.74 -5.13
CA HIS A 383 -8.01 2.35 -5.86
C HIS A 383 -8.09 0.93 -6.45
N ASN A 384 -8.79 -0.01 -5.79
CA ASN A 384 -8.97 -1.37 -6.31
C ASN A 384 -10.04 -1.47 -7.42
N SER A 385 -10.81 -0.42 -7.67
CA SER A 385 -11.83 -0.33 -8.74
C SER A 385 -11.61 0.86 -9.68
N GLU A 386 -10.55 1.64 -9.50
CA GLU A 386 -10.25 2.76 -10.39
C GLU A 386 -9.88 2.27 -11.79
N ALA A 387 -10.60 2.79 -12.78
CA ALA A 387 -10.17 2.73 -14.16
C ALA A 387 -8.74 3.27 -14.27
N LEU A 388 -7.86 2.57 -15.00
CA LEU A 388 -6.49 2.99 -15.28
C LEU A 388 -6.45 4.48 -15.62
N GLN A 389 -5.74 5.25 -14.82
CA GLN A 389 -5.62 6.69 -15.04
C GLN A 389 -4.57 6.98 -16.12
N ALA A 390 -4.75 8.08 -16.84
CA ALA A 390 -3.84 8.46 -17.92
C ALA A 390 -2.39 8.65 -17.45
N HIS A 391 -2.16 8.96 -16.15
CA HIS A 391 -0.81 9.09 -15.61
C HIS A 391 -0.09 7.74 -15.49
N ASP A 392 -0.80 6.62 -15.27
CA ASP A 392 -0.21 5.28 -15.19
C ASP A 392 0.30 4.81 -16.56
N LEU A 393 -0.26 5.39 -17.64
CA LEU A 393 0.09 5.09 -19.03
C LEU A 393 0.91 6.20 -19.70
N ARG A 394 1.48 7.13 -18.94
CA ARG A 394 2.33 8.23 -19.47
C ARG A 394 3.42 7.70 -20.41
N GLY A 395 4.07 6.59 -20.06
CA GLY A 395 5.08 5.94 -20.88
C GLY A 395 4.57 5.51 -22.27
N LEU A 396 3.32 5.01 -22.35
CA LEU A 396 2.70 4.60 -23.61
C LEU A 396 2.43 5.82 -24.53
N PHE A 397 1.87 6.89 -24.00
CA PHE A 397 1.63 8.12 -24.74
C PHE A 397 2.92 8.81 -25.16
N LEU A 398 3.97 8.75 -24.32
CA LEU A 398 5.27 9.29 -24.65
C LEU A 398 5.93 8.48 -25.79
N LEU A 399 5.86 7.15 -25.74
CA LEU A 399 6.36 6.27 -26.81
C LEU A 399 5.61 6.55 -28.14
N LEU A 400 4.29 6.69 -28.09
CA LEU A 400 3.48 7.04 -29.25
C LEU A 400 3.90 8.40 -29.83
N GLY A 401 3.99 9.42 -28.97
CA GLY A 401 4.40 10.77 -29.40
C GLY A 401 5.78 10.80 -30.02
N LEU A 402 6.74 10.05 -29.44
CA LEU A 402 8.09 9.92 -29.96
C LEU A 402 8.11 9.19 -31.29
N GLY A 403 7.36 8.10 -31.43
CA GLY A 403 7.21 7.35 -32.68
C GLY A 403 6.62 8.20 -33.81
N LEU A 404 5.53 8.94 -33.51
CA LEU A 404 4.92 9.87 -34.48
C LEU A 404 5.90 11.00 -34.87
N GLY A 405 6.63 11.56 -33.91
CA GLY A 405 7.65 12.59 -34.16
C GLY A 405 8.77 12.09 -35.07
N VAL A 406 9.30 10.90 -34.81
CA VAL A 406 10.32 10.26 -35.64
C VAL A 406 9.77 9.98 -37.04
N GLY A 407 8.53 9.46 -37.17
CA GLY A 407 7.90 9.22 -38.45
C GLY A 407 7.73 10.48 -39.29
N LEU A 408 7.27 11.58 -38.67
CA LEU A 408 7.16 12.87 -39.37
C LEU A 408 8.52 13.42 -39.76
N LEU A 409 9.54 13.28 -38.92
CA LEU A 409 10.87 13.73 -39.20
C LEU A 409 11.50 12.94 -40.38
N MET A 410 11.29 11.63 -40.42
CA MET A 410 11.73 10.79 -41.55
C MET A 410 11.01 11.19 -42.85
N ALA A 411 9.68 11.42 -42.82
CA ALA A 411 8.93 11.87 -43.98
C ALA A 411 9.44 13.23 -44.50
N LEU A 412 9.76 14.17 -43.60
CA LEU A 412 10.39 15.45 -43.95
C LEU A 412 11.77 15.26 -44.58
N LEU A 413 12.60 14.38 -44.02
CA LEU A 413 13.94 14.08 -44.56
C LEU A 413 13.83 13.44 -45.95
N GLU A 414 12.88 12.54 -46.18
CA GLU A 414 12.62 11.94 -47.49
C GLU A 414 12.19 13.00 -48.52
N LEU A 415 11.29 13.88 -48.12
CA LEU A 415 10.78 14.98 -48.97
C LEU A 415 11.91 15.95 -49.33
N LEU A 416 12.73 16.34 -48.34
CA LEU A 416 13.92 17.22 -48.56
C LEU A 416 14.95 16.55 -49.45
N SER A 417 15.24 15.26 -49.23
CA SER A 417 16.18 14.47 -50.04
C SER A 417 15.69 14.40 -51.51
N ARG A 418 14.43 14.13 -51.71
CA ARG A 418 13.79 14.08 -53.05
C ARG A 418 13.82 15.45 -53.75
N ALA A 419 13.42 16.51 -53.04
CA ALA A 419 13.50 17.88 -53.56
C ALA A 419 14.93 18.31 -53.89
N ARG A 420 15.93 17.87 -53.06
CA ARG A 420 17.35 18.17 -53.31
C ARG A 420 17.91 17.44 -54.53
N ASN A 421 17.47 16.21 -54.77
CA ASN A 421 17.85 15.45 -55.99
C ASN A 421 17.22 16.04 -57.23
N GLN A 422 15.92 16.37 -57.22
CA GLN A 422 15.26 17.02 -58.37
C GLN A 422 15.79 18.43 -58.66
N ALA A 423 16.20 19.19 -57.62
CA ALA A 423 16.85 20.48 -57.79
C ALA A 423 18.22 20.37 -58.45
N LYS A 424 19.01 19.30 -58.19
CA LYS A 424 20.26 19.02 -58.84
C LYS A 424 20.08 18.69 -60.34
N ASP A 425 19.11 17.87 -60.68
CA ASP A 425 18.82 17.43 -62.05
C ASP A 425 18.19 18.55 -62.87
N GLY A 426 17.38 19.42 -62.31
CA GLY A 426 16.59 20.45 -63.00
C GLY A 426 17.18 21.87 -62.95
N LYS A 427 18.34 22.15 -62.37
CA LYS A 427 18.93 23.50 -62.14
C LYS A 427 17.94 24.51 -61.51
N LYS A 428 16.98 24.03 -60.69
CA LYS A 428 15.98 24.86 -60.00
C LYS A 428 16.36 25.00 -58.52
N SER A 429 15.85 26.06 -57.85
CA SER A 429 16.06 26.21 -56.41
C SER A 429 15.34 25.13 -55.63
N CYS A 430 15.97 24.57 -54.60
CA CYS A 430 15.41 23.52 -53.73
C CYS A 430 14.07 23.98 -53.11
N CYS A 431 13.92 25.26 -52.71
CA CYS A 431 12.69 25.83 -52.17
C CYS A 431 11.52 25.83 -53.19
N SER A 432 11.78 26.15 -54.46
CA SER A 432 10.73 26.17 -55.48
C SER A 432 10.25 24.77 -55.82
N VAL A 433 11.11 23.77 -55.81
CA VAL A 433 10.74 22.35 -55.99
C VAL A 433 9.97 21.84 -54.78
N LEU A 434 10.36 22.20 -53.59
CA LEU A 434 9.66 21.82 -52.37
C LEU A 434 8.24 22.41 -52.33
N THR A 435 8.07 23.69 -52.69
CA THR A 435 6.78 24.35 -52.70
C THR A 435 5.86 23.75 -53.75
N SER A 436 6.41 23.41 -54.95
CA SER A 436 5.62 22.77 -56.02
C SER A 436 5.16 21.35 -55.63
N GLU A 437 6.05 20.56 -55.00
CA GLU A 437 5.70 19.21 -54.47
C GLU A 437 4.64 19.27 -53.36
N LEU A 438 4.77 20.24 -52.44
CA LEU A 438 3.76 20.47 -51.41
C LEU A 438 2.42 20.91 -51.96
N ASN A 439 2.41 21.87 -52.90
CA ASN A 439 1.14 22.30 -53.55
C ASN A 439 0.50 21.17 -54.37
N GLN A 440 1.26 20.32 -55.02
CA GLN A 440 0.75 19.17 -55.74
C GLN A 440 0.11 18.11 -54.80
N ARG A 441 0.60 17.98 -53.57
CA ARG A 441 0.09 16.97 -52.62
C ARG A 441 -1.01 17.52 -51.72
N PHE A 442 -0.98 18.79 -51.35
CA PHE A 442 -1.90 19.43 -50.41
C PHE A 442 -2.82 20.47 -51.08
N GLY A 443 -2.51 20.89 -52.31
CA GLY A 443 -3.39 21.77 -53.12
C GLY A 443 -4.69 21.03 -53.42
N SER A 444 -5.81 21.63 -53.08
CA SER A 444 -7.14 21.10 -53.37
C SER A 444 -7.32 21.00 -54.90
N LYS A 445 -7.95 19.94 -55.36
CA LYS A 445 -8.24 19.65 -56.78
C LYS A 445 -9.14 20.70 -57.51
N GLU A 446 -9.49 21.79 -56.86
CA GLU A 446 -10.35 22.83 -57.41
C GLU A 446 -9.68 23.73 -58.46
N GLU A 447 -8.36 23.96 -58.36
CA GLU A 447 -7.66 24.80 -59.34
C GLU A 447 -7.35 24.10 -60.69
N SER A 448 -7.32 22.75 -60.70
CA SER A 448 -7.05 22.00 -61.96
C SER A 448 -8.27 21.94 -62.87
N ALA A 449 -9.47 22.18 -62.40
CA ALA A 449 -10.70 22.17 -63.20
C ALA A 449 -10.96 23.51 -63.91
N GLU A 450 -10.49 24.63 -63.39
CA GLU A 450 -10.61 25.95 -64.01
C GLU A 450 -9.55 26.18 -65.12
N GLN A 451 -8.40 25.57 -65.04
CA GLN A 451 -7.38 25.66 -66.12
C GLN A 451 -7.76 24.82 -67.34
N ASP A 452 -8.33 23.63 -67.16
CA ASP A 452 -8.84 22.80 -68.26
C ASP A 452 -10.08 23.36 -68.92
N ALA A 453 -10.87 24.14 -68.19
CA ALA A 453 -12.04 24.83 -68.76
C ALA A 453 -11.63 26.08 -69.54
N SER A 454 -10.56 26.76 -69.17
CA SER A 454 -10.01 27.92 -69.85
C SER A 454 -9.33 27.59 -71.21
N ASP A 455 -8.62 26.44 -71.28
CA ASP A 455 -7.96 25.98 -72.49
C ASP A 455 -8.90 25.39 -73.54
N LYS A 456 -10.04 24.79 -73.08
CA LYS A 456 -11.14 24.37 -74.02
C LYS A 456 -11.99 25.51 -74.58
N SER A 457 -11.88 26.67 -73.99
CA SER A 457 -12.63 27.88 -74.53
C SER A 457 -11.78 28.68 -75.52
N LYS A 458 -10.50 28.32 -75.77
CA LYS A 458 -9.59 28.96 -76.69
C LYS A 458 -9.19 28.11 -77.92
N ALA A 459 -9.77 26.91 -78.05
CA ALA A 459 -9.66 26.06 -79.21
C ALA A 459 -11.08 26.03 -79.92
#